data_f4acc864b2c98f892540731025d7f65e
#
_entry.id   f4acc864b2c98f892540731025d7f65e
#
_cell.length_a   1.000
_cell.length_b   1.000
_cell.length_c   1.000
_cell.angle_alpha   90.00
_cell.angle_beta   90.00
_cell.angle_gamma   90.00
#
_symmetry.space_group_name_H-M   'P 1'
#
loop_
_entity.id
_entity.type
_entity.pdbx_description
1 polymer ?
#
loop_
_entity_poly.entity_id
_entity_poly.type
_entity_poly.pdbx_seq_one_letter_code
_entity_poly.pdbx_strand_id
1 'polypeptide(L)'
;MELIMSALAKLFQLRKALDEYEQELGMSHLSEVERAVFSYVTSQATSTITAIKNDPYFEKYSLSTIKRAVGALLSQEIIVSEQSMDDKRAMNLSYAIKS
;
A
#
# COMPACT_ATOMS: atom_id res chain seq x y z
N MET A 1 10.40 -28.94 -12.04
CA MET A 1 10.26 -27.89 -13.04
C MET A 1 8.82 -27.41 -13.23
N GLU A 2 7.86 -28.33 -13.29
CA GLU A 2 6.46 -27.93 -13.45
C GLU A 2 5.94 -27.08 -12.32
N LEU A 3 6.36 -27.35 -11.08
CA LEU A 3 5.94 -26.57 -9.92
C LEU A 3 6.43 -25.12 -10.01
N ILE A 4 7.67 -24.93 -10.47
CA ILE A 4 8.25 -23.58 -10.61
C ILE A 4 7.52 -22.81 -11.72
N MET A 5 7.26 -23.45 -12.85
CA MET A 5 6.55 -22.82 -13.95
C MET A 5 5.13 -22.44 -13.55
N SER A 6 4.46 -23.33 -12.81
CA SER A 6 3.10 -23.06 -12.32
C SER A 6 3.08 -21.88 -11.36
N ALA A 7 4.07 -21.79 -10.45
CA ALA A 7 4.17 -20.69 -9.51
C ALA A 7 4.42 -19.37 -10.23
N LEU A 8 5.32 -19.38 -11.24
CA LEU A 8 5.61 -18.18 -12.03
C LEU A 8 4.39 -17.72 -12.83
N ALA A 9 3.63 -18.67 -13.38
CA ALA A 9 2.40 -18.35 -14.10
C ALA A 9 1.37 -17.70 -13.17
N LYS A 10 1.22 -18.21 -11.95
CA LYS A 10 0.32 -17.64 -10.96
C LYS A 10 0.74 -16.24 -10.56
N LEU A 11 2.04 -16.00 -10.37
CA LEU A 11 2.57 -14.68 -10.04
C LEU A 11 2.26 -13.69 -11.15
N PHE A 12 2.44 -14.10 -12.41
CA PHE A 12 2.15 -13.25 -13.56
C PHE A 12 0.66 -12.89 -13.61
N GLN A 13 -0.22 -13.87 -13.38
CA GLN A 13 -1.66 -13.64 -13.38
C GLN A 13 -2.09 -12.71 -12.25
N LEU A 14 -1.48 -12.86 -11.06
CA LEU A 14 -1.74 -11.97 -9.94
C LEU A 14 -1.31 -10.55 -10.26
N ARG A 15 -0.16 -10.39 -10.90
CA ARG A 15 0.34 -9.07 -11.28
C ARG A 15 -0.59 -8.41 -12.30
N LYS A 16 -1.08 -9.18 -13.28
CA LYS A 16 -2.03 -8.65 -14.26
C LYS A 16 -3.32 -8.22 -13.58
N ALA A 17 -3.82 -9.02 -12.65
CA ALA A 17 -5.04 -8.68 -11.91
C ALA A 17 -4.85 -7.41 -11.10
N LEU A 18 -3.69 -7.25 -10.43
CA LEU A 18 -3.38 -6.03 -9.70
C LEU A 18 -3.32 -4.82 -10.60
N ASP A 19 -2.69 -4.94 -11.77
CA ASP A 19 -2.61 -3.85 -12.75
C ASP A 19 -4.00 -3.44 -13.22
N GLU A 20 -4.88 -4.40 -13.48
CA GLU A 20 -6.26 -4.12 -13.88
C GLU A 20 -7.03 -3.41 -12.78
N TYR A 21 -6.89 -3.86 -11.53
CA TYR A 21 -7.52 -3.20 -10.39
C TYR A 21 -7.01 -1.77 -10.21
N GLU A 22 -5.71 -1.58 -10.36
CA GLU A 22 -5.11 -0.25 -10.25
C GLU A 22 -5.66 0.70 -11.31
N GLN A 23 -5.85 0.21 -12.54
CA GLN A 23 -6.43 1.00 -13.61
C GLN A 23 -7.89 1.35 -13.33
N GLU A 24 -8.68 0.38 -12.85
CA GLU A 24 -10.08 0.60 -12.50
C GLU A 24 -10.23 1.64 -11.40
N LEU A 25 -9.29 1.64 -10.43
CA LEU A 25 -9.31 2.58 -9.32
C LEU A 25 -8.65 3.92 -9.68
N GLY A 26 -8.13 4.05 -10.90
CA GLY A 26 -7.44 5.28 -11.31
C GLY A 26 -6.08 5.44 -10.66
N MET A 27 -5.43 4.33 -10.31
CA MET A 27 -4.17 4.32 -9.59
C MET A 27 -2.95 4.03 -10.46
N SER A 28 -3.14 3.94 -11.77
CA SER A 28 -2.05 3.62 -12.68
C SER A 28 -0.93 4.65 -12.69
N HIS A 29 -1.21 5.87 -12.23
CA HIS A 29 -0.25 6.96 -12.15
C HIS A 29 0.62 6.92 -10.89
N LEU A 30 0.36 6.02 -9.97
CA LEU A 30 1.10 5.96 -8.72
C LEU A 30 2.50 5.40 -8.94
N SER A 31 3.46 5.91 -8.16
CA SER A 31 4.81 5.36 -8.16
C SER A 31 4.83 3.97 -7.51
N GLU A 32 5.96 3.27 -7.67
CA GLU A 32 6.13 1.94 -7.07
C GLU A 32 5.97 1.98 -5.56
N VAL A 33 6.58 2.96 -4.89
CA VAL A 33 6.49 3.06 -3.43
C VAL A 33 5.07 3.38 -2.99
N GLU A 34 4.34 4.23 -3.73
CA GLU A 34 2.95 4.54 -3.42
C GLU A 34 2.06 3.31 -3.53
N ARG A 35 2.26 2.51 -4.58
CA ARG A 35 1.52 1.25 -4.75
C ARG A 35 1.83 0.27 -3.62
N ALA A 36 3.10 0.18 -3.22
CA ALA A 36 3.51 -0.70 -2.13
C ALA A 36 2.88 -0.28 -0.81
N VAL A 37 2.87 1.01 -0.51
CA VAL A 37 2.24 1.54 0.70
C VAL A 37 0.73 1.26 0.67
N PHE A 38 0.09 1.51 -0.46
CA PHE A 38 -1.34 1.24 -0.62
C PHE A 38 -1.64 -0.25 -0.38
N SER A 39 -0.84 -1.14 -0.97
CA SER A 39 -1.02 -2.58 -0.79
C SER A 39 -0.88 -2.98 0.67
N TYR A 40 0.10 -2.41 1.37
CA TYR A 40 0.28 -2.69 2.80
C TYR A 40 -0.93 -2.23 3.60
N VAL A 41 -1.39 -1.00 3.36
CA VAL A 41 -2.53 -0.44 4.10
C VAL A 41 -3.79 -1.27 3.88
N THR A 42 -4.03 -1.72 2.66
CA THR A 42 -5.23 -2.53 2.35
C THR A 42 -5.14 -3.93 2.93
N SER A 43 -3.94 -4.45 3.13
CA SER A 43 -3.75 -5.79 3.70
C SER A 43 -3.91 -5.81 5.23
N GLN A 44 -3.88 -4.65 5.86
CA GLN A 44 -4.06 -4.50 7.31
C GLN A 44 -5.38 -3.80 7.58
N ALA A 45 -5.99 -4.10 8.72
CA ALA A 45 -7.21 -3.39 9.12
C ALA A 45 -6.90 -1.90 9.35
N THR A 46 -5.81 -1.63 10.04
CA THR A 46 -5.27 -0.28 10.23
C THR A 46 -3.75 -0.35 10.21
N SER A 47 -3.11 0.74 9.80
CA SER A 47 -1.65 0.81 9.74
C SER A 47 -1.19 2.19 10.19
N THR A 48 0.06 2.26 10.65
CA THR A 48 0.72 3.53 10.95
C THR A 48 1.96 3.65 10.07
N ILE A 49 2.49 4.87 9.94
CA ILE A 49 3.74 5.08 9.20
C ILE A 49 4.87 4.26 9.84
N THR A 50 4.89 4.21 11.18
CA THR A 50 5.90 3.43 11.91
C THR A 50 5.80 1.94 11.55
N ALA A 51 4.59 1.39 11.50
CA ALA A 51 4.37 -0.01 11.13
C ALA A 51 4.85 -0.28 9.71
N ILE A 52 4.58 0.62 8.79
CA ILE A 52 5.04 0.49 7.40
C ILE A 52 6.57 0.46 7.36
N LYS A 53 7.21 1.43 8.03
CA LYS A 53 8.66 1.54 8.02
C LYS A 53 9.33 0.30 8.65
N ASN A 54 8.70 -0.29 9.65
CA ASN A 54 9.25 -1.46 10.35
C ASN A 54 9.04 -2.77 9.60
N ASP A 55 8.21 -2.78 8.57
CA ASP A 55 8.04 -3.98 7.75
C ASP A 55 9.31 -4.21 6.91
N PRO A 56 9.85 -5.45 6.89
CA PRO A 56 11.08 -5.73 6.12
C PRO A 56 11.01 -5.37 4.64
N TYR A 57 9.83 -5.45 4.04
CA TYR A 57 9.66 -5.06 2.63
C TYR A 57 10.01 -3.60 2.39
N PHE A 58 9.76 -2.72 3.37
CA PHE A 58 9.98 -1.29 3.26
C PHE A 58 11.35 -0.85 3.78
N GLU A 59 12.20 -1.78 4.17
CA GLU A 59 13.55 -1.47 4.67
C GLU A 59 14.38 -0.69 3.65
N LYS A 60 14.18 -0.97 2.37
CA LYS A 60 14.88 -0.30 1.27
C LYS A 60 14.49 1.17 1.07
N TYR A 61 13.38 1.59 1.67
CA TYR A 61 12.90 2.96 1.54
C TYR A 61 13.20 3.76 2.80
N SER A 62 13.58 5.04 2.63
CA SER A 62 13.77 5.92 3.78
C SER A 62 12.42 6.31 4.38
N LEU A 63 12.44 6.74 5.64
CA LEU A 63 11.24 7.24 6.30
C LEU A 63 10.64 8.42 5.53
N SER A 64 11.48 9.31 5.01
CA SER A 64 11.02 10.45 4.22
C SER A 64 10.28 10.02 2.96
N THR A 65 10.79 8.99 2.29
CA THR A 65 10.15 8.45 1.09
C THR A 65 8.78 7.86 1.42
N ILE A 66 8.70 7.11 2.52
CA ILE A 66 7.43 6.52 2.96
C ILE A 66 6.42 7.61 3.34
N LYS A 67 6.85 8.62 4.10
CA LYS A 67 5.99 9.74 4.49
C LYS A 67 5.46 10.49 3.27
N ARG A 68 6.31 10.69 2.27
CA ARG A 68 5.91 11.36 1.03
C ARG A 68 4.88 10.55 0.26
N ALA A 69 5.07 9.22 0.18
CA ALA A 69 4.11 8.33 -0.47
C ALA A 69 2.77 8.34 0.26
N VAL A 70 2.78 8.27 1.59
CA VAL A 70 1.56 8.35 2.40
C VAL A 70 0.86 9.68 2.16
N GLY A 71 1.60 10.79 2.16
CA GLY A 71 1.04 12.11 1.90
C GLY A 71 0.37 12.21 0.53
N ALA A 72 1.00 11.62 -0.49
CA ALA A 72 0.44 11.61 -1.84
C ALA A 72 -0.86 10.81 -1.89
N LEU A 73 -0.92 9.66 -1.23
CA LEU A 73 -2.13 8.84 -1.18
C LEU A 73 -3.26 9.54 -0.41
N LEU A 74 -2.92 10.22 0.68
CA LEU A 74 -3.89 10.98 1.46
C LEU A 74 -4.46 12.16 0.65
N SER A 75 -3.60 12.87 -0.08
CA SER A 75 -4.04 14.02 -0.87
C SER A 75 -4.96 13.62 -2.02
N GLN A 76 -4.83 12.39 -2.52
CA GLN A 76 -5.69 11.85 -3.57
C GLN A 76 -6.91 11.14 -3.02
N GLU A 77 -7.06 11.11 -1.69
CA GLU A 77 -8.19 10.46 -1.02
C GLU A 77 -8.25 8.94 -1.29
N ILE A 78 -7.13 8.33 -1.61
CA ILE A 78 -7.03 6.89 -1.82
C ILE A 78 -7.00 6.16 -0.48
N ILE A 79 -6.33 6.76 0.51
CA ILE A 79 -6.35 6.31 1.89
C ILE A 79 -6.81 7.45 2.78
N VAL A 80 -7.25 7.12 3.98
CA VAL A 80 -7.66 8.10 4.98
C VAL A 80 -6.84 7.89 6.23
N SER A 81 -6.70 8.95 7.02
CA SER A 81 -6.00 8.90 8.30
C SER A 81 -6.96 9.23 9.42
N GLU A 82 -6.76 8.57 10.55
CA GLU A 82 -7.54 8.80 11.75
C GLU A 82 -6.58 8.75 12.93
N GLN A 83 -6.73 9.72 13.86
CA GLN A 83 -5.88 9.75 15.03
C GLN A 83 -6.18 8.54 15.91
N SER A 84 -5.11 7.88 16.39
CA SER A 84 -5.27 6.74 17.29
C SER A 84 -5.88 7.17 18.61
N MET A 85 -6.84 6.39 19.10
CA MET A 85 -7.44 6.60 20.41
C MET A 85 -6.44 6.31 21.53
N ASP A 86 -5.53 5.38 21.30
CA ASP A 86 -4.56 4.93 22.29
C ASP A 86 -3.30 5.79 22.32
N ASP A 87 -2.92 6.36 21.19
CA ASP A 87 -1.72 7.19 21.09
C ASP A 87 -2.02 8.36 20.16
N LYS A 88 -2.15 9.53 20.74
CA LYS A 88 -2.46 10.76 20.01
C LYS A 88 -1.39 11.16 19.00
N ARG A 89 -0.18 10.57 19.09
CA ARG A 89 0.91 10.84 18.16
C ARG A 89 0.84 9.96 16.94
N ALA A 90 0.08 8.88 17.00
CA ALA A 90 -0.02 7.93 15.91
C ALA A 90 -1.27 8.19 15.08
N MET A 91 -1.11 8.13 13.76
CA MET A 91 -2.20 8.25 12.81
C MET A 91 -2.44 6.88 12.19
N ASN A 92 -3.65 6.36 12.34
CA ASN A 92 -4.05 5.12 11.69
C ASN A 92 -4.45 5.40 10.26
N LEU A 93 -3.89 4.62 9.35
CA LEU A 93 -4.16 4.72 7.92
C LEU A 93 -5.04 3.56 7.51
N SER A 94 -6.04 3.84 6.72
CA SER A 94 -6.94 2.81 6.23
C SER A 94 -7.38 3.12 4.81
N TYR A 95 -7.86 2.09 4.13
CA TYR A 95 -8.35 2.19 2.78
C TYR A 95 -9.62 3.05 2.75
N ALA A 96 -9.66 4.00 1.83
CA ALA A 96 -10.85 4.82 1.63
C ALA A 96 -11.84 4.06 0.75
N ILE A 97 -12.92 3.57 1.35
CA ILE A 97 -13.96 2.89 0.60
C ILE A 97 -14.86 3.95 -0.02
N LYS A 98 -14.80 4.06 -1.34
CA LYS A 98 -15.73 4.91 -2.08
C LYS A 98 -16.87 4.03 -2.54
N SER A 99 -17.99 4.22 -1.92
CA SER A 99 -19.22 3.54 -2.32
C SER A 99 -19.82 4.23 -3.54
#